data_7976baab13c66179aaee03e46a8cf861
#
_entry.id   7976baab13c66179aaee03e46a8cf861
#
_cell.length_a   1.000
_cell.length_b   1.000
_cell.length_c   1.000
_cell.angle_alpha   90.00
_cell.angle_beta   90.00
_cell.angle_gamma   90.00
#
_symmetry.space_group_name_H-M   'P 1'
#
loop_
_entity.id
_entity.type
_entity.pdbx_description
1 polymer ?
#
loop_
_entity_poly.entity_id
_entity_poly.type
_entity_poly.pdbx_seq_one_letter_code
_entity_poly.pdbx_strand_id
1 'polypeptide(L)'
;MLFTVRALTSWTGGHVLRLFGVPTPRPVACLIEKSGPLQKQAYLLMEKVSGEHLYWMDHAKVIDAGLGVPAQFASRWHELCLLRATHGDMKASNLILDDEGVLQLIDLDSILFHRSGRGYERQRGKDMARFMRNWKESPKVQEVFRGALIAYDEARG
;
A
#
# COMPACT_ATOMS: atom_id res chain seq x y z
N MET A 1 -6.12 7.91 -26.07
CA MET A 1 -6.06 7.19 -24.80
C MET A 1 -4.67 7.44 -24.21
N LEU A 2 -4.56 8.32 -23.20
CA LEU A 2 -3.28 8.57 -22.56
C LEU A 2 -2.97 7.38 -21.65
N PHE A 3 -1.99 6.57 -22.03
CA PHE A 3 -1.44 5.55 -21.14
C PHE A 3 -0.69 6.29 -20.03
N THR A 4 -1.26 6.37 -18.85
CA THR A 4 -0.54 6.84 -17.67
C THR A 4 0.60 5.86 -17.43
N VAL A 5 1.83 6.37 -17.47
CA VAL A 5 3.00 5.53 -17.26
C VAL A 5 3.01 5.10 -15.81
N ARG A 6 3.11 3.82 -15.56
CA ARG A 6 3.16 3.25 -14.19
C ARG A 6 4.22 3.95 -13.33
N ALA A 7 5.39 4.23 -13.91
CA ALA A 7 6.43 4.97 -13.21
C ALA A 7 5.98 6.38 -12.76
N LEU A 8 5.19 7.09 -13.59
CA LEU A 8 4.65 8.40 -13.21
C LEU A 8 3.56 8.28 -12.14
N THR A 9 2.74 7.22 -12.22
CA THR A 9 1.75 6.92 -11.18
C THR A 9 2.43 6.65 -9.84
N SER A 10 3.45 5.78 -9.81
CA SER A 10 4.24 5.51 -8.59
C SER A 10 4.96 6.76 -8.10
N TRP A 11 5.55 7.56 -9.00
CA TRP A 11 6.21 8.82 -8.67
C TRP A 11 5.26 9.78 -7.95
N THR A 12 4.13 10.06 -8.58
CA THR A 12 3.13 10.97 -8.01
C THR A 12 2.52 10.42 -6.74
N GLY A 13 2.14 9.13 -6.75
CA GLY A 13 1.57 8.44 -5.60
C GLY A 13 2.51 8.45 -4.40
N GLY A 14 3.77 8.13 -4.61
CA GLY A 14 4.78 8.14 -3.55
C GLY A 14 4.96 9.53 -2.91
N HIS A 15 5.03 10.60 -3.73
CA HIS A 15 5.11 11.96 -3.19
C HIS A 15 3.84 12.37 -2.44
N VAL A 16 2.66 12.06 -2.96
CA VAL A 16 1.39 12.36 -2.28
C VAL A 16 1.30 11.62 -0.95
N LEU A 17 1.53 10.31 -0.93
CA LEU A 17 1.47 9.52 0.31
C LEU A 17 2.43 10.07 1.36
N ARG A 18 3.67 10.36 0.99
CA ARG A 18 4.67 10.93 1.92
C ARG A 18 4.28 12.31 2.44
N LEU A 19 3.70 13.17 1.60
CA LEU A 19 3.21 14.49 2.01
C LEU A 19 2.15 14.37 3.12
N PHE A 20 1.34 13.32 3.09
CA PHE A 20 0.32 13.03 4.11
C PHE A 20 0.82 12.08 5.22
N GLY A 21 2.13 11.84 5.30
CA GLY A 21 2.73 11.04 6.37
C GLY A 21 2.54 9.53 6.24
N VAL A 22 2.06 9.05 5.11
CA VAL A 22 1.90 7.59 4.86
C VAL A 22 3.26 6.99 4.52
N PRO A 23 3.78 6.03 5.31
CA PRO A 23 5.07 5.41 5.05
C PRO A 23 5.12 4.68 3.72
N THR A 24 6.04 5.15 2.87
CA THR A 24 6.36 4.57 1.56
C THR A 24 7.77 5.01 1.15
N PRO A 25 8.51 4.23 0.36
CA PRO A 25 9.83 4.61 -0.11
C PRO A 25 9.79 5.97 -0.81
N ARG A 26 10.80 6.80 -0.54
CA ARG A 26 10.89 8.13 -1.15
C ARG A 26 11.21 7.99 -2.65
N PRO A 27 10.39 8.54 -3.54
CA PRO A 27 10.74 8.67 -4.95
C PRO A 27 11.91 9.65 -5.10
N VAL A 28 12.96 9.24 -5.83
CA VAL A 28 14.21 10.02 -6.00
C VAL A 28 14.28 10.64 -7.40
N ALA A 29 13.94 9.86 -8.44
CA ALA A 29 13.91 10.34 -9.81
C ALA A 29 12.91 9.52 -10.65
N CYS A 30 12.30 10.18 -11.63
CA CYS A 30 11.48 9.54 -12.65
C CYS A 30 11.95 10.01 -14.02
N LEU A 31 12.43 9.08 -14.84
CA LEU A 31 12.87 9.33 -16.21
C LEU A 31 11.89 8.70 -17.19
N ILE A 32 11.42 9.48 -18.15
CA ILE A 32 10.50 9.01 -19.19
C ILE A 32 11.19 9.23 -20.55
N GLU A 33 11.50 8.14 -21.22
CA GLU A 33 12.05 8.15 -22.57
C GLU A 33 10.92 8.23 -23.59
N LYS A 34 11.01 9.21 -24.49
CA LYS A 34 10.04 9.45 -25.56
C LYS A 34 10.70 9.36 -26.94
N SER A 35 9.93 8.90 -27.93
CA SER A 35 10.29 8.98 -29.34
C SER A 35 9.13 9.67 -30.08
N GLY A 36 9.28 10.97 -30.33
CA GLY A 36 8.17 11.81 -30.78
C GLY A 36 7.02 11.81 -29.75
N PRO A 37 5.76 11.58 -30.18
CA PRO A 37 4.62 11.50 -29.27
C PRO A 37 4.55 10.16 -28.50
N LEU A 38 5.35 9.17 -28.88
CA LEU A 38 5.32 7.83 -28.30
C LEU A 38 6.28 7.74 -27.13
N GLN A 39 5.81 7.10 -26.08
CA GLN A 39 6.59 6.79 -24.90
C GLN A 39 7.20 5.40 -25.06
N LYS A 40 8.53 5.30 -24.91
CA LYS A 40 9.27 4.05 -25.07
C LYS A 40 9.46 3.33 -23.74
N GLN A 41 10.09 4.00 -22.80
CA GLN A 41 10.46 3.43 -21.51
C GLN A 41 10.28 4.46 -20.41
N ALA A 42 10.10 3.97 -19.17
CA ALA A 42 10.07 4.81 -18.00
C ALA A 42 10.84 4.12 -16.87
N TYR A 43 11.62 4.89 -16.16
CA TYR A 43 12.43 4.43 -15.03
C TYR A 43 12.04 5.22 -13.79
N LEU A 44 11.83 4.52 -12.69
CA LEU A 44 11.59 5.11 -11.39
C LEU A 44 12.73 4.70 -10.46
N LEU A 45 13.44 5.67 -9.93
CA LEU A 45 14.41 5.47 -8.87
C LEU A 45 13.75 5.83 -7.54
N MET A 46 13.79 4.89 -6.63
CA MET A 46 13.24 5.04 -5.28
C MET A 46 14.29 4.70 -4.23
N GLU A 47 14.12 5.24 -3.04
CA GLU A 47 14.90 4.83 -1.88
C GLU A 47 14.68 3.34 -1.61
N LYS A 48 15.77 2.63 -1.27
CA LYS A 48 15.67 1.23 -0.88
C LYS A 48 15.11 1.13 0.54
N VAL A 49 14.07 0.35 0.72
CA VAL A 49 13.60 -0.05 2.05
C VAL A 49 14.28 -1.37 2.42
N SER A 50 15.01 -1.37 3.54
CA SER A 50 15.53 -2.59 4.16
C SER A 50 14.50 -3.11 5.14
N GLY A 51 14.29 -4.44 5.19
CA GLY A 51 13.29 -5.06 6.04
C GLY A 51 12.73 -6.35 5.45
N GLU A 52 11.65 -6.85 6.02
CA GLU A 52 11.02 -8.11 5.64
C GLU A 52 9.65 -7.85 5.00
N HIS A 53 9.42 -8.46 3.83
CA HIS A 53 8.09 -8.41 3.21
C HIS A 53 7.08 -9.18 4.07
N LEU A 54 5.93 -8.59 4.30
CA LEU A 54 4.87 -9.19 5.12
C LEU A 54 4.44 -10.59 4.61
N TYR A 55 4.54 -10.83 3.31
CA TYR A 55 4.22 -12.12 2.71
C TYR A 55 5.18 -13.25 3.13
N TRP A 56 6.45 -12.92 3.38
CA TRP A 56 7.49 -13.90 3.73
C TRP A 56 7.69 -14.04 5.25
N MET A 57 7.09 -13.14 6.02
CA MET A 57 7.16 -13.21 7.48
C MET A 57 6.47 -14.45 8.02
N ASP A 58 7.06 -15.04 9.07
CA ASP A 58 6.38 -16.07 9.86
C ASP A 58 5.05 -15.52 10.40
N HIS A 59 3.99 -16.32 10.32
CA HIS A 59 2.66 -15.93 10.77
C HIS A 59 2.62 -15.58 12.26
N ALA A 60 3.46 -16.21 13.10
CA ALA A 60 3.55 -15.86 14.52
C ALA A 60 4.11 -14.45 14.70
N LYS A 61 5.11 -14.05 13.91
CA LYS A 61 5.62 -12.67 13.89
C LYS A 61 4.58 -11.68 13.39
N VAL A 62 3.83 -12.01 12.32
CA VAL A 62 2.79 -11.13 11.77
C VAL A 62 1.75 -10.76 12.81
N ILE A 63 1.37 -11.69 13.69
CA ILE A 63 0.37 -11.47 14.74
C ILE A 63 0.97 -11.11 16.11
N ASP A 64 2.29 -10.94 16.18
CA ASP A 64 2.98 -10.53 17.41
C ASP A 64 2.56 -9.11 17.78
N ALA A 65 2.04 -8.96 19.00
CA ALA A 65 1.59 -7.67 19.51
C ALA A 65 2.75 -6.67 19.68
N GLY A 66 3.98 -7.16 19.92
CA GLY A 66 5.17 -6.32 20.07
C GLY A 66 5.58 -5.65 18.75
N LEU A 67 5.37 -6.30 17.61
CA LEU A 67 5.63 -5.72 16.29
C LEU A 67 4.48 -4.82 15.81
N GLY A 68 3.27 -5.02 16.33
CA GLY A 68 2.10 -4.19 16.04
C GLY A 68 1.68 -4.15 14.56
N VAL A 69 2.10 -5.14 13.76
CA VAL A 69 1.85 -5.16 12.29
C VAL A 69 0.37 -5.03 11.93
N PRO A 70 -0.58 -5.73 12.58
CA PRO A 70 -2.00 -5.57 12.27
C PRO A 70 -2.54 -4.16 12.58
N ALA A 71 -2.09 -3.55 13.68
CA ALA A 71 -2.48 -2.19 14.03
C ALA A 71 -1.89 -1.15 13.05
N GLN A 72 -0.63 -1.34 12.64
CA GLN A 72 -0.01 -0.51 11.62
C GLN A 72 -0.73 -0.65 10.27
N PHE A 73 -1.12 -1.86 9.88
CA PHE A 73 -1.91 -2.08 8.66
C PHE A 73 -3.25 -1.33 8.73
N ALA A 74 -3.96 -1.41 9.86
CA ALA A 74 -5.21 -0.67 10.06
C ALA A 74 -5.01 0.85 9.92
N SER A 75 -3.91 1.39 10.47
CA SER A 75 -3.54 2.80 10.29
C SER A 75 -3.30 3.14 8.82
N ARG A 76 -2.47 2.35 8.09
CA ARG A 76 -2.21 2.55 6.64
C ARG A 76 -3.51 2.49 5.83
N TRP A 77 -4.36 1.53 6.15
CA TRP A 77 -5.66 1.39 5.51
C TRP A 77 -6.54 2.64 5.70
N HIS A 78 -6.62 3.12 6.93
CA HIS A 78 -7.39 4.32 7.25
C HIS A 78 -6.82 5.58 6.56
N GLU A 79 -5.51 5.75 6.56
CA GLU A 79 -4.84 6.86 5.87
C GLU A 79 -5.17 6.88 4.38
N LEU A 80 -5.17 5.71 3.71
CA LEU A 80 -5.62 5.60 2.33
C LEU A 80 -7.12 5.97 2.19
N CYS A 81 -7.95 5.60 3.17
CA CYS A 81 -9.37 5.97 3.18
C CYS A 81 -9.57 7.49 3.27
N LEU A 82 -8.84 8.18 4.14
CA LEU A 82 -8.88 9.63 4.28
C LEU A 82 -8.51 10.35 2.98
N LEU A 83 -7.53 9.83 2.27
CA LEU A 83 -7.08 10.34 0.98
C LEU A 83 -7.98 9.92 -0.18
N ARG A 84 -9.01 9.12 0.05
CA ARG A 84 -9.78 8.41 -0.99
C ARG A 84 -8.87 7.72 -2.00
N ALA A 85 -7.76 7.17 -1.52
CA ALA A 85 -6.80 6.44 -2.32
C ALA A 85 -7.07 4.94 -2.26
N THR A 86 -6.81 4.26 -3.36
CA THR A 86 -6.75 2.80 -3.42
C THR A 86 -5.39 2.40 -3.96
N HIS A 87 -4.81 1.36 -3.38
CA HIS A 87 -3.49 0.87 -3.80
C HIS A 87 -3.55 0.25 -5.21
N GLY A 88 -4.67 -0.39 -5.54
CA GLY A 88 -4.89 -1.08 -6.81
C GLY A 88 -4.31 -2.49 -6.87
N ASP A 89 -3.31 -2.81 -6.04
CA ASP A 89 -2.71 -4.13 -5.88
C ASP A 89 -2.35 -4.41 -4.41
N MET A 90 -3.28 -4.17 -3.47
CA MET A 90 -3.05 -4.38 -2.04
C MET A 90 -2.86 -5.87 -1.74
N LYS A 91 -1.63 -6.26 -1.45
CA LYS A 91 -1.25 -7.63 -1.07
C LYS A 91 -0.09 -7.62 -0.09
N ALA A 92 0.08 -8.70 0.66
CA ALA A 92 1.11 -8.80 1.70
C ALA A 92 2.54 -8.62 1.17
N SER A 93 2.82 -8.99 -0.09
CA SER A 93 4.13 -8.76 -0.72
C SER A 93 4.40 -7.29 -1.08
N ASN A 94 3.38 -6.42 -1.03
CA ASN A 94 3.49 -4.98 -1.27
C ASN A 94 3.51 -4.19 0.05
N LEU A 95 3.81 -4.88 1.15
CA LEU A 95 4.01 -4.34 2.48
C LEU A 95 5.36 -4.84 3.01
N ILE A 96 6.20 -3.92 3.49
CA ILE A 96 7.49 -4.23 4.13
C ILE A 96 7.45 -3.69 5.55
N LEU A 97 7.76 -4.55 6.52
CA LEU A 97 8.14 -4.10 7.85
C LEU A 97 9.63 -3.79 7.81
N ASP A 98 9.98 -2.51 7.89
CA ASP A 98 11.38 -2.09 7.81
C ASP A 98 12.16 -2.40 9.10
N ASP A 99 13.48 -2.18 9.05
CA ASP A 99 14.37 -2.46 10.17
C ASP A 99 14.10 -1.55 11.39
N GLU A 100 13.34 -0.46 11.22
CA GLU A 100 12.88 0.44 12.27
C GLU A 100 11.52 0.02 12.84
N GLY A 101 10.92 -1.07 12.32
CA GLY A 101 9.63 -1.59 12.74
C GLY A 101 8.43 -0.82 12.17
N VAL A 102 8.61 -0.06 11.08
CA VAL A 102 7.55 0.68 10.41
C VAL A 102 7.02 -0.09 9.20
N LEU A 103 5.71 -0.28 9.14
CA LEU A 103 5.06 -0.93 7.99
C LEU A 103 4.91 0.06 6.84
N GLN A 104 5.65 -0.19 5.75
CA GLN A 104 5.68 0.64 4.55
C GLN A 104 4.87 0.04 3.41
N LEU A 105 4.18 0.90 2.65
CA LEU A 105 3.51 0.54 1.40
C LEU A 105 4.51 0.67 0.25
N ILE A 106 4.63 -0.36 -0.59
CA ILE A 106 5.48 -0.37 -1.78
C ILE A 106 4.66 -0.70 -3.04
N ASP A 107 5.27 -0.55 -4.22
CA ASP A 107 4.65 -0.89 -5.52
C ASP A 107 3.36 -0.10 -5.82
N LEU A 108 3.51 1.22 -5.88
CA LEU A 108 2.41 2.18 -6.08
C LEU A 108 2.04 2.38 -7.56
N ASP A 109 2.37 1.43 -8.45
CA ASP A 109 2.18 1.59 -9.91
C ASP A 109 0.71 1.60 -10.35
N SER A 110 -0.16 1.14 -9.47
CA SER A 110 -1.62 1.05 -9.65
C SER A 110 -2.41 1.95 -8.69
N ILE A 111 -1.74 2.82 -7.94
CA ILE A 111 -2.42 3.71 -6.98
C ILE A 111 -3.36 4.68 -7.70
N LEU A 112 -4.54 4.87 -7.13
CA LEU A 112 -5.54 5.80 -7.65
C LEU A 112 -6.10 6.69 -6.55
N PHE A 113 -6.20 7.99 -6.83
CA PHE A 113 -6.89 8.95 -5.98
C PHE A 113 -8.28 9.26 -6.61
N HIS A 114 -9.34 8.92 -5.90
CA HIS A 114 -10.69 8.92 -6.45
C HIS A 114 -11.43 10.24 -6.20
N ARG A 115 -12.04 10.77 -7.25
CA ARG A 115 -12.92 11.94 -7.15
C ARG A 115 -14.37 11.58 -6.84
N SER A 116 -14.83 10.36 -7.24
CA SER A 116 -16.21 9.89 -7.02
C SER A 116 -16.26 8.74 -6.01
N GLY A 117 -17.34 8.68 -5.21
CA GLY A 117 -17.52 7.66 -4.18
C GLY A 117 -17.70 6.23 -4.72
N ARG A 118 -18.52 6.02 -5.77
CA ARG A 118 -18.85 4.66 -6.27
C ARG A 118 -17.63 3.90 -6.78
N GLY A 119 -16.73 4.57 -7.53
CA GLY A 119 -15.49 3.96 -8.03
C GLY A 119 -14.54 3.62 -6.90
N TYR A 120 -14.44 4.50 -5.92
CA TYR A 120 -13.63 4.33 -4.72
C TYR A 120 -14.05 3.09 -3.92
N GLU A 121 -15.33 3.01 -3.51
CA GLU A 121 -15.82 1.90 -2.69
C GLU A 121 -15.62 0.54 -3.36
N ARG A 122 -15.88 0.45 -4.65
CA ARG A 122 -15.65 -0.79 -5.41
C ARG A 122 -14.18 -1.20 -5.43
N GLN A 123 -13.26 -0.26 -5.66
CA GLN A 123 -11.84 -0.55 -5.74
C GLN A 123 -11.24 -0.83 -4.36
N ARG A 124 -11.65 -0.07 -3.35
CA ARG A 124 -11.29 -0.31 -1.94
C ARG A 124 -11.69 -1.72 -1.49
N GLY A 125 -12.93 -2.15 -1.81
CA GLY A 125 -13.37 -3.52 -1.51
C GLY A 125 -12.51 -4.60 -2.20
N LYS A 126 -12.07 -4.35 -3.44
CA LYS A 126 -11.15 -5.27 -4.14
C LYS A 126 -9.78 -5.34 -3.47
N ASP A 127 -9.23 -4.21 -3.04
CA ASP A 127 -7.96 -4.16 -2.34
C ASP A 127 -8.00 -4.93 -1.02
N MET A 128 -9.03 -4.73 -0.21
CA MET A 128 -9.22 -5.50 1.03
C MET A 128 -9.39 -6.99 0.77
N ALA A 129 -10.22 -7.37 -0.20
CA ALA A 129 -10.41 -8.77 -0.57
C ALA A 129 -9.11 -9.42 -1.06
N ARG A 130 -8.28 -8.68 -1.79
CA ARG A 130 -6.97 -9.15 -2.25
C ARG A 130 -6.01 -9.35 -1.09
N PHE A 131 -5.92 -8.39 -0.18
CA PHE A 131 -5.09 -8.50 1.02
C PHE A 131 -5.52 -9.70 1.87
N MET A 132 -6.79 -9.84 2.19
CA MET A 132 -7.30 -10.95 3.00
C MET A 132 -7.08 -12.31 2.36
N ARG A 133 -7.02 -12.40 1.04
CA ARG A 133 -6.75 -13.65 0.30
C ARG A 133 -5.35 -14.19 0.57
N ASN A 134 -4.36 -13.35 0.91
CA ASN A 134 -3.02 -13.83 1.28
C ASN A 134 -3.05 -14.74 2.51
N TRP A 135 -4.05 -14.58 3.36
CA TRP A 135 -4.18 -15.27 4.64
C TRP A 135 -5.26 -16.36 4.65
N LYS A 136 -5.74 -16.79 3.47
CA LYS A 136 -6.82 -17.79 3.39
C LYS A 136 -6.48 -19.11 4.09
N GLU A 137 -5.21 -19.50 4.10
CA GLU A 137 -4.71 -20.71 4.78
C GLU A 137 -4.40 -20.45 6.27
N SER A 138 -4.62 -19.24 6.76
CA SER A 138 -4.30 -18.80 8.11
C SER A 138 -5.44 -18.00 8.73
N PRO A 139 -6.57 -18.64 9.10
CA PRO A 139 -7.75 -17.96 9.63
C PRO A 139 -7.44 -17.06 10.84
N LYS A 140 -6.53 -17.50 11.71
CA LYS A 140 -6.09 -16.71 12.87
C LYS A 140 -5.47 -15.38 12.47
N VAL A 141 -4.63 -15.35 11.43
CA VAL A 141 -4.03 -14.12 10.91
C VAL A 141 -5.12 -13.21 10.33
N GLN A 142 -6.06 -13.76 9.57
CA GLN A 142 -7.20 -12.98 9.06
C GLN A 142 -8.02 -12.36 10.19
N GLU A 143 -8.30 -13.12 11.23
CA GLU A 143 -9.08 -12.65 12.39
C GLU A 143 -8.38 -11.48 13.10
N VAL A 144 -7.06 -11.60 13.32
CA VAL A 144 -6.27 -10.53 13.96
C VAL A 144 -6.28 -9.25 13.12
N PHE A 145 -6.11 -9.34 11.80
CA PHE A 145 -6.22 -8.15 10.93
C PHE A 145 -7.62 -7.54 10.93
N ARG A 146 -8.68 -8.36 10.92
CA ARG A 146 -10.06 -7.87 11.02
C ARG A 146 -10.31 -7.17 12.36
N GLY A 147 -9.86 -7.78 13.46
CA GLY A 147 -9.95 -7.19 14.79
C GLY A 147 -9.23 -5.85 14.88
N ALA A 148 -8.02 -5.75 14.33
CA ALA A 148 -7.26 -4.50 14.29
C ALA A 148 -7.97 -3.39 13.50
N LEU A 149 -8.60 -3.71 12.36
CA LEU A 149 -9.38 -2.76 11.58
C LEU A 149 -10.59 -2.24 12.36
N ILE A 150 -11.34 -3.13 13.01
CA ILE A 150 -12.49 -2.77 13.83
C ILE A 150 -12.07 -1.89 15.02
N ALA A 151 -11.06 -2.32 15.77
CA ALA A 151 -10.54 -1.56 16.92
C ALA A 151 -10.03 -0.17 16.54
N TYR A 152 -9.43 -0.05 15.34
CA TYR A 152 -8.95 1.24 14.84
C TYR A 152 -10.11 2.20 14.51
N ASP A 153 -11.18 1.68 13.88
CA ASP A 153 -12.37 2.47 13.55
C ASP A 153 -13.11 2.91 14.83
N GLU A 154 -13.27 2.02 15.82
CA GLU A 154 -13.89 2.33 17.12
C GLU A 154 -13.14 3.39 17.94
N ALA A 155 -11.81 3.39 17.88
CA ALA A 155 -11.00 4.35 18.62
C ALA A 155 -11.09 5.79 18.07
N ARG A 156 -11.72 6.00 16.90
CA ARG A 156 -11.78 7.29 16.21
C ARG A 156 -13.19 7.79 15.90
N GLY A 157 -14.22 6.96 16.16
CA GLY A 157 -15.65 7.31 16.05
C GLY A 157 -16.13 8.01 17.30
#